data_7d0af349f692f0f1dbc8e24e2338a8ec
#
_entry.id   7d0af349f692f0f1dbc8e24e2338a8ec
#
_cell.length_a   1.000
_cell.length_b   1.000
_cell.length_c   1.000
_cell.angle_alpha   90.00
_cell.angle_beta   90.00
_cell.angle_gamma   90.00
#
_symmetry.space_group_name_H-M   'P 1'
#
loop_
_entity.id
_entity.type
_entity.pdbx_description
1 polymer ?
#
loop_
_entity_poly.entity_id
_entity_poly.type
_entity_poly.pdbx_seq_one_letter_code
_entity_poly.pdbx_strand_id
1 'polypeptide(L)'
;WCRVSEFPLGPAHDVSAGGVERDELLRRRLARLGLGPKVLRRRPDGDDLDVDALIDYAVDVAAGYSPADTIYLERRKLARNLGVLILVDASGSATETDAEGRSVHEHQRRAAATLAVTLEELGDRVGVYGFRSRGRSAVHLLALKPFGQRFGAGGRAQLNQLEPAGYTRLGAAIRHAAEVLKTEAGTPNRLLLVLSDGFPYDDGYESRYAEADAHKALEEVRSDGVACLCLSIGASTPPDALHRVFGSASHAHGTVLSELSPKMDELFLGALRELAVSQPRLAAEGGGG
;
A
#
# COMPACT_ATOMS: atom_id res chain seq x y z
N TRP A 1 2.08 25.58 6.70
CA TRP A 1 3.03 24.53 6.26
C TRP A 1 3.46 23.73 7.48
N CYS A 2 3.37 22.38 7.39
CA CYS A 2 3.93 21.49 8.39
C CYS A 2 5.36 21.17 8.00
N ARG A 3 6.26 21.13 8.97
CA ARG A 3 7.63 20.66 8.75
C ARG A 3 7.70 19.19 9.11
N VAL A 4 7.84 18.34 8.10
CA VAL A 4 8.06 16.91 8.27
C VAL A 4 9.56 16.64 8.18
N SER A 5 10.07 15.80 9.09
CA SER A 5 11.46 15.39 9.10
C SER A 5 11.52 13.86 9.17
N GLU A 6 12.37 13.28 8.34
CA GLU A 6 12.66 11.85 8.36
C GLU A 6 13.83 11.55 9.27
N PHE A 7 13.67 10.51 10.08
CA PHE A 7 14.73 10.05 10.99
C PHE A 7 14.89 8.54 10.81
N PRO A 8 16.12 8.06 10.57
CA PRO A 8 16.41 6.64 10.76
C PRO A 8 16.29 6.34 12.26
N LEU A 9 15.60 5.27 12.60
CA LEU A 9 15.68 4.73 13.96
C LEU A 9 17.11 4.21 14.18
N GLY A 10 17.66 4.48 15.36
CA GLY A 10 18.96 3.94 15.76
C GLY A 10 19.00 2.41 15.68
N PRO A 11 20.18 1.79 15.69
CA PRO A 11 20.32 0.35 15.61
C PRO A 11 19.50 -0.34 16.70
N ALA A 12 18.80 -1.40 16.36
CA ALA A 12 17.99 -2.16 17.29
C ALA A 12 18.90 -2.85 18.33
N HIS A 13 18.60 -2.66 19.59
CA HIS A 13 19.37 -3.25 20.69
C HIS A 13 19.03 -4.73 20.94
N ASP A 14 17.79 -5.14 20.62
CA ASP A 14 17.33 -6.50 20.81
C ASP A 14 16.84 -7.09 19.47
N VAL A 15 17.65 -8.00 18.93
CA VAL A 15 17.35 -8.71 17.66
C VAL A 15 16.56 -10.01 17.92
N SER A 16 16.36 -10.39 19.20
CA SER A 16 15.65 -11.60 19.62
C SER A 16 14.13 -11.49 19.48
N ALA A 17 13.64 -10.36 18.99
CA ALA A 17 12.22 -10.09 18.78
C ALA A 17 11.53 -11.23 18.03
N GLY A 18 10.55 -11.82 18.70
CA GLY A 18 9.81 -13.01 18.30
C GLY A 18 9.38 -13.05 16.85
N GLY A 19 9.18 -14.25 16.34
CA GLY A 19 8.83 -14.49 14.95
C GLY A 19 7.60 -13.68 14.53
N VAL A 20 7.61 -13.22 13.28
CA VAL A 20 6.42 -12.64 12.67
C VAL A 20 5.38 -13.74 12.48
N GLU A 21 4.17 -13.51 12.93
CA GLU A 21 3.05 -14.41 12.64
C GLU A 21 2.87 -14.50 11.12
N ARG A 22 2.97 -15.70 10.57
CA ARG A 22 2.63 -15.95 9.18
C ARG A 22 1.15 -16.17 9.04
N ASP A 23 0.50 -15.30 8.28
CA ASP A 23 -0.89 -15.45 7.90
C ASP A 23 -0.98 -16.04 6.48
N GLU A 24 -1.16 -17.35 6.41
CA GLU A 24 -1.24 -18.07 5.14
C GLU A 24 -2.50 -17.71 4.34
N LEU A 25 -3.60 -17.33 5.02
CA LEU A 25 -4.80 -16.86 4.35
C LEU A 25 -4.54 -15.50 3.69
N LEU A 26 -3.92 -14.59 4.41
CA LEU A 26 -3.50 -13.29 3.88
C LEU A 26 -2.59 -13.48 2.65
N ARG A 27 -1.59 -14.35 2.76
CA ARG A 27 -0.66 -14.64 1.66
C ARG A 27 -1.39 -15.17 0.42
N ARG A 28 -2.31 -16.13 0.60
CA ARG A 28 -3.12 -16.68 -0.51
C ARG A 28 -4.02 -15.61 -1.13
N ARG A 29 -4.64 -14.77 -0.34
CA ARG A 29 -5.49 -13.68 -0.82
C ARG A 29 -4.69 -12.65 -1.59
N LEU A 30 -3.60 -12.16 -1.01
CA LEU A 30 -2.73 -11.20 -1.68
C LEU A 30 -2.02 -11.78 -2.91
N ALA A 31 -1.72 -13.08 -2.95
CA ALA A 31 -1.17 -13.74 -4.13
C ALA A 31 -2.13 -13.70 -5.34
N ARG A 32 -3.45 -13.66 -5.10
CA ARG A 32 -4.48 -13.50 -6.14
C ARG A 32 -4.53 -12.11 -6.75
N LEU A 33 -3.96 -11.11 -6.09
CA LEU A 33 -3.79 -9.77 -6.63
C LEU A 33 -2.81 -9.72 -7.81
N GLY A 34 -2.50 -10.85 -8.41
CA GLY A 34 -1.78 -10.85 -9.67
C GLY A 34 -2.45 -9.84 -10.59
N LEU A 35 -1.75 -8.77 -10.92
CA LEU A 35 -2.03 -8.01 -12.13
C LEU A 35 -2.09 -9.08 -13.20
N GLY A 36 -3.28 -9.33 -13.75
CA GLY A 36 -3.57 -10.50 -14.57
C GLY A 36 -2.50 -10.74 -15.64
N PRO A 37 -2.33 -11.95 -16.14
CA PRO A 37 -1.30 -12.24 -17.12
C PRO A 37 -1.48 -11.27 -18.29
N LYS A 38 -0.43 -10.52 -18.62
CA LYS A 38 -0.45 -9.73 -19.85
C LYS A 38 -0.48 -10.71 -20.99
N VAL A 39 -1.56 -10.70 -21.74
CA VAL A 39 -1.66 -11.47 -22.99
C VAL A 39 -0.92 -10.68 -24.05
N LEU A 40 0.24 -11.18 -24.44
CA LEU A 40 0.97 -10.67 -25.61
C LEU A 40 0.43 -11.38 -26.83
N ARG A 41 -0.11 -10.63 -27.78
CA ARG A 41 -0.63 -11.13 -29.04
C ARG A 41 0.44 -11.17 -30.12
N ARG A 42 0.18 -11.94 -31.19
CA ARG A 42 1.06 -12.03 -32.38
C ARG A 42 2.49 -12.41 -32.00
N ARG A 43 2.63 -13.48 -31.26
CA ARG A 43 3.94 -14.01 -30.86
C ARG A 43 4.33 -15.20 -31.76
N PRO A 44 5.64 -15.41 -32.01
CA PRO A 44 6.13 -16.57 -32.75
C PRO A 44 5.98 -17.87 -31.98
N ASP A 45 5.77 -17.80 -30.65
CA ASP A 45 5.60 -18.93 -29.74
C ASP A 45 4.71 -18.50 -28.56
N GLY A 46 3.93 -19.42 -27.99
CA GLY A 46 3.02 -19.10 -26.89
C GLY A 46 2.17 -20.28 -26.41
N ASP A 47 1.38 -19.99 -25.35
CA ASP A 47 0.54 -21.00 -24.65
C ASP A 47 -0.80 -21.26 -25.36
N ASP A 48 -1.20 -20.38 -26.26
CA ASP A 48 -2.51 -20.44 -26.93
C ASP A 48 -2.45 -19.78 -28.32
N LEU A 49 -3.46 -20.00 -29.17
CA LEU A 49 -3.54 -19.42 -30.51
C LEU A 49 -4.25 -18.06 -30.49
N ASP A 50 -3.65 -17.07 -31.16
CA ASP A 50 -4.31 -15.80 -31.48
C ASP A 50 -5.21 -16.01 -32.73
N VAL A 51 -6.49 -16.23 -32.49
CA VAL A 51 -7.44 -16.53 -33.57
C VAL A 51 -7.48 -15.42 -34.62
N ASP A 52 -7.40 -14.15 -34.20
CA ASP A 52 -7.39 -13.02 -35.13
C ASP A 52 -6.12 -13.05 -36.01
N ALA A 53 -4.96 -13.28 -35.38
CA ALA A 53 -3.68 -13.40 -36.10
C ALA A 53 -3.65 -14.64 -37.02
N LEU A 54 -4.28 -15.76 -36.63
CA LEU A 54 -4.39 -16.95 -37.42
C LEU A 54 -5.27 -16.74 -38.67
N ILE A 55 -6.36 -15.99 -38.54
CA ILE A 55 -7.23 -15.61 -39.69
C ILE A 55 -6.43 -14.74 -40.66
N ASP A 56 -5.77 -13.70 -40.17
CA ASP A 56 -4.93 -12.81 -40.99
C ASP A 56 -3.85 -13.62 -41.73
N TYR A 57 -3.16 -14.50 -40.99
CA TYR A 57 -2.16 -15.42 -41.58
C TYR A 57 -2.73 -16.29 -42.72
N ALA A 58 -3.89 -16.90 -42.49
CA ALA A 58 -4.52 -17.74 -43.49
C ALA A 58 -4.94 -16.95 -44.75
N VAL A 59 -5.41 -15.73 -44.58
CA VAL A 59 -5.76 -14.82 -45.69
C VAL A 59 -4.52 -14.44 -46.50
N ASP A 60 -3.43 -14.08 -45.82
CA ASP A 60 -2.18 -13.71 -46.49
C ASP A 60 -1.58 -14.89 -47.27
N VAL A 61 -1.57 -16.09 -46.69
CA VAL A 61 -1.11 -17.31 -47.38
C VAL A 61 -1.98 -17.60 -48.61
N ALA A 62 -3.29 -17.48 -48.47
CA ALA A 62 -4.22 -17.69 -49.63
C ALA A 62 -4.03 -16.65 -50.74
N ALA A 63 -3.57 -15.44 -50.37
CA ALA A 63 -3.24 -14.39 -51.34
C ALA A 63 -1.81 -14.53 -51.93
N GLY A 64 -1.06 -15.57 -51.54
CA GLY A 64 0.29 -15.84 -52.06
C GLY A 64 1.42 -15.10 -51.33
N TYR A 65 1.14 -14.51 -50.20
CA TYR A 65 2.18 -13.90 -49.35
C TYR A 65 2.81 -14.93 -48.40
N SER A 66 3.99 -14.65 -47.90
CA SER A 66 4.69 -15.42 -46.84
C SER A 66 4.73 -14.62 -45.55
N PRO A 67 3.65 -14.58 -44.77
CA PRO A 67 3.63 -13.82 -43.51
C PRO A 67 4.52 -14.47 -42.45
N ALA A 68 4.94 -13.69 -41.46
CA ALA A 68 5.66 -14.20 -40.29
C ALA A 68 4.74 -15.10 -39.46
N ASP A 69 5.27 -16.21 -38.92
CA ASP A 69 4.54 -17.17 -38.09
C ASP A 69 4.36 -16.62 -36.65
N THR A 70 3.55 -15.58 -36.52
CA THR A 70 3.25 -14.88 -35.28
C THR A 70 1.80 -15.04 -34.86
N ILE A 71 1.36 -16.29 -34.74
CA ILE A 71 -0.04 -16.67 -34.54
C ILE A 71 -0.36 -17.08 -33.09
N TYR A 72 0.59 -16.90 -32.16
CA TYR A 72 0.42 -17.32 -30.75
C TYR A 72 0.12 -16.18 -29.81
N LEU A 73 -0.53 -16.55 -28.69
CA LEU A 73 -0.70 -15.76 -27.49
C LEU A 73 0.28 -16.24 -26.42
N GLU A 74 1.08 -15.33 -25.88
CA GLU A 74 1.95 -15.60 -24.75
C GLU A 74 1.36 -14.97 -23.49
N ARG A 75 1.05 -15.77 -22.47
CA ARG A 75 0.58 -15.31 -21.17
C ARG A 75 1.78 -15.11 -20.24
N ARG A 76 2.31 -13.90 -20.18
CA ARG A 76 3.35 -13.56 -19.22
C ARG A 76 2.74 -13.19 -17.86
N LYS A 77 3.11 -13.91 -16.81
CA LYS A 77 2.93 -13.40 -15.45
C LYS A 77 3.78 -12.13 -15.32
N LEU A 78 3.13 -10.98 -15.32
CA LEU A 78 3.83 -9.76 -14.97
C LEU A 78 4.24 -9.86 -13.51
N ALA A 79 5.50 -9.55 -13.20
CA ALA A 79 5.88 -9.21 -11.84
C ALA A 79 4.88 -8.16 -11.31
N ARG A 80 4.45 -8.28 -10.07
CA ARG A 80 3.41 -7.41 -9.50
C ARG A 80 3.75 -5.93 -9.62
N ASN A 81 5.05 -5.58 -9.66
CA ASN A 81 5.56 -4.22 -9.79
C ASN A 81 4.83 -3.23 -8.88
N LEU A 82 4.48 -3.70 -7.68
CA LEU A 82 3.78 -2.93 -6.67
C LEU A 82 4.78 -2.45 -5.62
N GLY A 83 4.81 -1.14 -5.39
CA GLY A 83 5.48 -0.54 -4.26
C GLY A 83 4.45 -0.24 -3.17
N VAL A 84 4.70 -0.71 -1.97
CA VAL A 84 3.84 -0.48 -0.81
C VAL A 84 4.62 0.23 0.28
N LEU A 85 4.12 1.38 0.73
CA LEU A 85 4.60 2.00 1.95
C LEU A 85 3.59 1.76 3.05
N ILE A 86 4.01 1.06 4.11
CA ILE A 86 3.22 0.83 5.32
C ILE A 86 3.55 1.95 6.30
N LEU A 87 2.57 2.80 6.56
CA LEU A 87 2.65 3.93 7.47
C LEU A 87 1.97 3.59 8.79
N VAL A 88 2.74 3.44 9.86
CA VAL A 88 2.25 3.01 11.17
C VAL A 88 2.11 4.21 12.10
N ASP A 89 0.94 4.38 12.67
CA ASP A 89 0.69 5.38 13.71
C ASP A 89 1.44 5.02 14.98
N ALA A 90 2.30 5.91 15.43
CA ALA A 90 3.06 5.81 16.66
C ALA A 90 2.70 6.94 17.64
N SER A 91 1.47 7.40 17.60
CA SER A 91 0.97 8.41 18.54
C SER A 91 0.62 7.81 19.89
N GLY A 92 0.49 8.68 20.89
CA GLY A 92 0.17 8.28 22.27
C GLY A 92 -1.24 7.72 22.47
N SER A 93 -2.19 7.98 21.57
CA SER A 93 -3.57 7.41 21.60
C SER A 93 -3.58 5.89 21.46
N ALA A 94 -2.60 5.33 20.77
CA ALA A 94 -2.49 3.89 20.54
C ALA A 94 -2.08 3.06 21.78
N THR A 95 -2.08 3.64 22.98
CA THR A 95 -1.76 2.95 24.25
C THR A 95 -2.94 2.26 24.91
N GLU A 96 -4.17 2.47 24.42
CA GLU A 96 -5.34 1.72 24.90
C GLU A 96 -5.13 0.22 24.73
N THR A 97 -5.53 -0.56 25.74
CA THR A 97 -5.34 -2.01 25.76
C THR A 97 -6.66 -2.76 25.62
N ASP A 98 -6.61 -3.90 24.93
CA ASP A 98 -7.72 -4.86 24.85
C ASP A 98 -7.84 -5.71 26.13
N ALA A 99 -8.79 -6.65 26.12
CA ALA A 99 -9.04 -7.57 27.22
C ALA A 99 -7.87 -8.53 27.50
N GLU A 100 -7.01 -8.78 26.50
CA GLU A 100 -5.79 -9.58 26.58
C GLU A 100 -4.58 -8.76 27.04
N GLY A 101 -4.75 -7.47 27.30
CA GLY A 101 -3.70 -6.56 27.76
C GLY A 101 -2.76 -6.07 26.65
N ARG A 102 -3.12 -6.26 25.35
CA ARG A 102 -2.35 -5.75 24.23
C ARG A 102 -2.84 -4.37 23.83
N SER A 103 -1.88 -3.49 23.55
CA SER A 103 -2.22 -2.14 23.09
C SER A 103 -2.59 -2.11 21.61
N VAL A 104 -3.35 -1.10 21.21
CA VAL A 104 -3.63 -0.79 19.79
C VAL A 104 -2.33 -0.72 19.00
N HIS A 105 -1.31 -0.08 19.55
CA HIS A 105 0.01 0.02 18.94
C HIS A 105 0.67 -1.34 18.72
N GLU A 106 0.54 -2.28 19.65
CA GLU A 106 1.06 -3.64 19.50
C GLU A 106 0.35 -4.38 18.36
N HIS A 107 -0.98 -4.27 18.24
CA HIS A 107 -1.75 -4.83 17.14
C HIS A 107 -1.32 -4.25 15.79
N GLN A 108 -1.12 -2.94 15.71
CA GLN A 108 -0.66 -2.26 14.49
C GLN A 108 0.76 -2.68 14.10
N ARG A 109 1.69 -2.78 15.06
CA ARG A 109 3.06 -3.28 14.80
C ARG A 109 3.07 -4.70 14.27
N ARG A 110 2.28 -5.60 14.88
CA ARG A 110 2.15 -7.00 14.42
C ARG A 110 1.58 -7.06 13.01
N ALA A 111 0.52 -6.29 12.74
CA ALA A 111 -0.07 -6.19 11.42
C ALA A 111 0.93 -5.68 10.38
N ALA A 112 1.68 -4.61 10.69
CA ALA A 112 2.72 -4.08 9.82
C ALA A 112 3.79 -5.10 9.50
N ALA A 113 4.25 -5.87 10.50
CA ALA A 113 5.25 -6.92 10.32
C ALA A 113 4.73 -8.04 9.41
N THR A 114 3.52 -8.55 9.67
CA THR A 114 2.90 -9.62 8.87
C THR A 114 2.66 -9.18 7.43
N LEU A 115 2.15 -7.97 7.22
CA LEU A 115 1.95 -7.39 5.89
C LEU A 115 3.28 -7.20 5.15
N ALA A 116 4.30 -6.65 5.83
CA ALA A 116 5.60 -6.42 5.21
C ALA A 116 6.26 -7.73 4.73
N VAL A 117 6.29 -8.76 5.58
CA VAL A 117 6.82 -10.08 5.20
C VAL A 117 6.02 -10.69 4.05
N THR A 118 4.69 -10.66 4.15
CA THR A 118 3.82 -11.27 3.14
C THR A 118 3.97 -10.61 1.78
N LEU A 119 4.01 -9.29 1.72
CA LEU A 119 4.16 -8.54 0.48
C LEU A 119 5.55 -8.75 -0.15
N GLU A 120 6.62 -8.77 0.66
CA GLU A 120 7.97 -9.07 0.16
C GLU A 120 8.11 -10.52 -0.36
N GLU A 121 7.50 -11.50 0.32
CA GLU A 121 7.46 -12.90 -0.16
C GLU A 121 6.73 -13.02 -1.51
N LEU A 122 5.77 -12.14 -1.77
CA LEU A 122 5.06 -12.05 -3.06
C LEU A 122 5.81 -11.24 -4.13
N GLY A 123 6.98 -10.69 -3.80
CA GLY A 123 7.83 -9.95 -4.71
C GLY A 123 7.54 -8.46 -4.82
N ASP A 124 6.72 -7.90 -3.93
CA ASP A 124 6.46 -6.47 -3.86
C ASP A 124 7.62 -5.72 -3.21
N ARG A 125 7.77 -4.43 -3.55
CA ARG A 125 8.73 -3.55 -2.89
C ARG A 125 8.05 -2.86 -1.72
N VAL A 126 8.55 -3.07 -0.52
CA VAL A 126 7.92 -2.60 0.71
C VAL A 126 8.83 -1.62 1.45
N GLY A 127 8.27 -0.51 1.90
CA GLY A 127 8.82 0.38 2.91
C GLY A 127 7.94 0.34 4.17
N VAL A 128 8.51 0.43 5.36
CA VAL A 128 7.77 0.53 6.63
C VAL A 128 8.26 1.75 7.39
N TYR A 129 7.35 2.63 7.69
CA TYR A 129 7.61 3.89 8.38
C TYR A 129 6.63 4.08 9.54
N GLY A 130 7.12 4.57 10.66
CA GLY A 130 6.28 5.07 11.75
C GLY A 130 6.09 6.57 11.63
N PHE A 131 5.01 7.12 12.16
CA PHE A 131 4.86 8.56 12.26
C PHE A 131 4.29 8.99 13.61
N ARG A 132 4.70 10.17 14.05
CA ARG A 132 4.18 10.87 15.22
C ARG A 132 4.43 12.36 15.10
N SER A 133 3.74 13.17 15.86
CA SER A 133 3.92 14.63 15.81
C SER A 133 3.89 15.30 17.17
N ARG A 134 4.40 16.52 17.21
CA ARG A 134 4.28 17.45 18.34
C ARG A 134 4.18 18.85 17.76
N GLY A 135 2.96 19.26 17.44
CA GLY A 135 2.69 20.48 16.73
C GLY A 135 3.13 20.45 15.24
N ARG A 136 2.82 21.53 14.53
CA ARG A 136 3.06 21.65 13.08
C ARG A 136 4.54 21.70 12.66
N SER A 137 5.41 22.03 13.57
CA SER A 137 6.86 22.16 13.33
C SER A 137 7.66 20.88 13.59
N ALA A 138 7.04 19.88 14.19
CA ALA A 138 7.70 18.63 14.57
C ALA A 138 6.81 17.42 14.19
N VAL A 139 6.68 17.18 12.91
CA VAL A 139 6.08 15.95 12.38
C VAL A 139 7.22 15.02 11.99
N HIS A 140 7.31 13.87 12.61
CA HIS A 140 8.41 12.93 12.44
C HIS A 140 7.94 11.72 11.68
N LEU A 141 8.65 11.39 10.60
CA LEU A 141 8.54 10.13 9.89
C LEU A 141 9.76 9.28 10.25
N LEU A 142 9.52 8.13 10.83
CA LEU A 142 10.55 7.23 11.38
C LEU A 142 10.76 6.08 10.40
N ALA A 143 11.91 6.03 9.74
CA ALA A 143 12.25 4.97 8.80
C ALA A 143 12.60 3.68 9.56
N LEU A 144 11.64 2.75 9.65
CA LEU A 144 11.79 1.45 10.28
C LEU A 144 12.44 0.44 9.32
N LYS A 145 12.02 0.50 8.08
CA LYS A 145 12.55 -0.31 6.99
C LYS A 145 12.40 0.48 5.68
N PRO A 146 13.44 1.19 5.25
CA PRO A 146 13.45 1.88 3.96
C PRO A 146 13.29 0.93 2.76
N PHE A 147 12.90 1.47 1.61
CA PHE A 147 12.90 0.71 0.37
C PHE A 147 14.31 0.20 0.04
N GLY A 148 14.38 -0.94 -0.66
CA GLY A 148 15.66 -1.55 -1.03
C GLY A 148 16.30 -2.44 0.03
N GLN A 149 15.87 -2.38 1.28
CA GLN A 149 16.24 -3.32 2.32
C GLN A 149 15.22 -4.46 2.41
N ARG A 150 15.62 -5.62 2.93
CA ARG A 150 14.69 -6.72 3.24
C ARG A 150 14.17 -6.60 4.66
N PHE A 151 12.91 -6.99 4.87
CA PHE A 151 12.31 -7.05 6.20
C PHE A 151 12.80 -8.30 6.96
N GLY A 152 14.04 -8.24 7.42
CA GLY A 152 14.67 -9.29 8.22
C GLY A 152 14.54 -9.07 9.73
N ALA A 153 15.40 -9.75 10.51
CA ALA A 153 15.43 -9.62 11.96
C ALA A 153 15.65 -8.16 12.43
N GLY A 154 16.52 -7.41 11.73
CA GLY A 154 16.77 -6.00 12.05
C GLY A 154 15.54 -5.10 11.87
N GLY A 155 14.80 -5.24 10.77
CA GLY A 155 13.57 -4.47 10.54
C GLY A 155 12.46 -4.81 11.55
N ARG A 156 12.35 -6.08 11.94
CA ARG A 156 11.43 -6.51 13.02
C ARG A 156 11.82 -5.88 14.36
N ALA A 157 13.10 -5.92 14.69
CA ALA A 157 13.60 -5.33 15.93
C ALA A 157 13.35 -3.81 15.97
N GLN A 158 13.58 -3.11 14.86
CA GLN A 158 13.26 -1.69 14.75
C GLN A 158 11.77 -1.41 14.92
N LEU A 159 10.90 -2.21 14.28
CA LEU A 159 9.46 -2.08 14.44
C LEU A 159 9.02 -2.34 15.89
N ASN A 160 9.65 -3.29 16.60
CA ASN A 160 9.36 -3.56 18.00
C ASN A 160 9.83 -2.47 18.95
N GLN A 161 10.82 -1.68 18.58
CA GLN A 161 11.30 -0.51 19.34
C GLN A 161 10.50 0.77 19.06
N LEU A 162 9.56 0.72 18.11
CA LEU A 162 8.68 1.84 17.87
C LEU A 162 7.78 2.04 19.10
N GLU A 163 8.03 3.09 19.86
CA GLU A 163 7.25 3.43 21.03
C GLU A 163 6.22 4.51 20.70
N PRO A 164 4.97 4.37 21.18
CA PRO A 164 3.95 5.38 21.00
C PRO A 164 4.30 6.64 21.78
N ALA A 165 4.29 7.79 21.10
CA ALA A 165 4.56 9.09 21.73
C ALA A 165 3.98 10.24 20.90
N GLY A 166 3.64 11.34 21.56
CA GLY A 166 3.14 12.54 20.90
C GLY A 166 1.74 12.38 20.35
N TYR A 167 1.49 12.99 19.21
CA TYR A 167 0.18 13.18 18.60
C TYR A 167 0.16 12.70 17.13
N THR A 168 -1.02 12.84 16.48
CA THR A 168 -1.30 12.33 15.14
C THR A 168 -1.66 13.46 14.19
N ARG A 169 -0.67 14.08 13.54
CA ARG A 169 -0.90 15.02 12.42
C ARG A 169 -0.94 14.22 11.10
N LEU A 170 -2.02 13.47 10.95
CA LEU A 170 -2.17 12.43 9.93
C LEU A 170 -2.02 12.94 8.50
N GLY A 171 -2.65 14.07 8.17
CA GLY A 171 -2.60 14.62 6.80
C GLY A 171 -1.18 14.97 6.35
N ALA A 172 -0.35 15.53 7.24
CA ALA A 172 1.05 15.82 6.93
C ALA A 172 1.87 14.54 6.73
N ALA A 173 1.65 13.52 7.58
CA ALA A 173 2.32 12.23 7.47
C ALA A 173 1.95 11.50 6.16
N ILE A 174 0.67 11.48 5.77
CA ILE A 174 0.18 10.90 4.52
C ILE A 174 0.85 11.54 3.31
N ARG A 175 0.86 12.87 3.22
CA ARG A 175 1.48 13.60 2.09
C ARG A 175 2.96 13.27 1.97
N HIS A 176 3.68 13.28 3.08
CA HIS A 176 5.12 13.01 3.06
C HIS A 176 5.44 11.54 2.75
N ALA A 177 4.70 10.61 3.32
CA ALA A 177 4.85 9.18 3.02
C ALA A 177 4.56 8.88 1.54
N ALA A 178 3.61 9.57 0.92
CA ALA A 178 3.35 9.45 -0.50
C ALA A 178 4.51 9.96 -1.35
N GLU A 179 5.19 11.05 -0.96
CA GLU A 179 6.41 11.53 -1.64
C GLU A 179 7.54 10.51 -1.55
N VAL A 180 7.78 9.94 -0.36
CA VAL A 180 8.77 8.86 -0.18
C VAL A 180 8.43 7.67 -1.09
N LEU A 181 7.17 7.26 -1.11
CA LEU A 181 6.71 6.15 -1.95
C LEU A 181 6.91 6.44 -3.45
N LYS A 182 6.64 7.66 -3.90
CA LYS A 182 6.83 8.07 -5.31
C LYS A 182 8.30 8.08 -5.72
N THR A 183 9.18 8.51 -4.82
CA THR A 183 10.61 8.67 -5.11
C THR A 183 11.42 7.40 -4.93
N GLU A 184 11.10 6.56 -3.93
CA GLU A 184 11.95 5.44 -3.53
C GLU A 184 11.43 4.07 -3.97
N ALA A 185 10.12 3.90 -4.20
CA ALA A 185 9.59 2.59 -4.55
C ALA A 185 10.08 2.07 -5.90
N GLY A 186 10.30 2.96 -6.88
CA GLY A 186 10.78 2.58 -8.21
C GLY A 186 9.82 1.64 -8.96
N THR A 187 8.52 1.75 -8.69
CA THR A 187 7.46 0.91 -9.27
C THR A 187 6.37 1.78 -9.89
N PRO A 188 5.72 1.34 -10.97
CA PRO A 188 4.60 2.07 -11.56
C PRO A 188 3.34 2.03 -10.71
N ASN A 189 3.09 0.92 -10.02
CA ASN A 189 1.94 0.76 -9.14
C ASN A 189 2.38 1.08 -7.70
N ARG A 190 1.65 1.95 -7.03
CA ARG A 190 2.00 2.45 -5.69
C ARG A 190 0.80 2.40 -4.78
N LEU A 191 1.00 1.87 -3.58
CA LEU A 191 -0.02 1.78 -2.54
C LEU A 191 0.53 2.33 -1.22
N LEU A 192 -0.12 3.35 -0.69
CA LEU A 192 0.07 3.83 0.67
C LEU A 192 -0.90 3.08 1.58
N LEU A 193 -0.36 2.26 2.48
CA LEU A 193 -1.12 1.51 3.47
C LEU A 193 -0.97 2.18 4.84
N VAL A 194 -2.03 2.79 5.33
CA VAL A 194 -2.04 3.52 6.61
C VAL A 194 -2.61 2.62 7.70
N LEU A 195 -1.86 2.41 8.77
CA LEU A 195 -2.31 1.75 9.99
C LEU A 195 -2.45 2.81 11.08
N SER A 196 -3.68 3.17 11.42
CA SER A 196 -3.99 4.21 12.42
C SER A 196 -5.29 3.88 13.15
N ASP A 197 -5.46 4.40 14.35
CA ASP A 197 -6.72 4.33 15.09
C ASP A 197 -7.83 5.23 14.49
N GLY A 198 -7.46 6.11 13.56
CA GLY A 198 -8.38 7.00 12.86
C GLY A 198 -8.74 8.27 13.65
N PHE A 199 -7.97 8.62 14.69
CA PHE A 199 -8.15 9.85 15.46
C PHE A 199 -7.02 10.86 15.23
N PRO A 200 -7.09 11.69 14.18
CA PRO A 200 -6.09 12.73 13.99
C PRO A 200 -6.26 13.82 15.05
N TYR A 201 -5.19 14.03 15.83
CA TYR A 201 -5.16 15.04 16.88
C TYR A 201 -3.74 15.56 17.09
N ASP A 202 -3.56 16.87 17.18
CA ASP A 202 -2.32 17.53 17.56
C ASP A 202 -2.63 18.97 18.03
N ASP A 203 -1.66 19.67 18.57
CA ASP A 203 -1.81 21.07 18.99
C ASP A 203 -2.23 21.97 17.80
N GLY A 204 -3.38 22.61 17.91
CA GLY A 204 -4.00 23.38 16.86
C GLY A 204 -4.45 22.53 15.62
N TYR A 205 -4.64 21.23 15.80
CA TYR A 205 -5.05 20.29 14.78
C TYR A 205 -6.04 19.29 15.39
N GLU A 206 -7.30 19.73 15.50
CA GLU A 206 -8.32 19.02 16.28
C GLU A 206 -9.64 18.91 15.53
N SER A 207 -10.44 17.93 15.93
CA SER A 207 -11.83 17.75 15.49
C SER A 207 -11.99 17.80 13.97
N ARG A 208 -12.97 18.55 13.49
CA ARG A 208 -13.31 18.65 12.05
C ARG A 208 -12.16 19.13 11.18
N TYR A 209 -11.28 19.99 11.70
CA TYR A 209 -10.12 20.45 10.92
C TYR A 209 -9.13 19.31 10.67
N ALA A 210 -8.82 18.52 11.69
CA ALA A 210 -7.92 17.38 11.56
C ALA A 210 -8.51 16.28 10.67
N GLU A 211 -9.80 15.97 10.83
CA GLU A 211 -10.52 15.03 9.97
C GLU A 211 -10.49 15.51 8.50
N ALA A 212 -10.82 16.78 8.25
CA ALA A 212 -10.86 17.34 6.89
C ALA A 212 -9.48 17.40 6.23
N ASP A 213 -8.40 17.69 6.98
CA ASP A 213 -7.04 17.69 6.44
C ASP A 213 -6.56 16.30 6.10
N ALA A 214 -6.84 15.30 6.94
CA ALA A 214 -6.51 13.90 6.64
C ALA A 214 -7.27 13.40 5.40
N HIS A 215 -8.56 13.67 5.32
CA HIS A 215 -9.39 13.38 4.15
C HIS A 215 -8.81 14.02 2.89
N LYS A 216 -8.50 15.32 2.96
CA LYS A 216 -7.94 16.07 1.83
C LYS A 216 -6.58 15.53 1.41
N ALA A 217 -5.73 15.15 2.36
CA ALA A 217 -4.44 14.53 2.06
C ALA A 217 -4.59 13.23 1.26
N LEU A 218 -5.55 12.38 1.63
CA LEU A 218 -5.83 11.14 0.90
C LEU A 218 -6.37 11.41 -0.52
N GLU A 219 -7.22 12.44 -0.70
CA GLU A 219 -7.68 12.84 -2.04
C GLU A 219 -6.51 13.33 -2.92
N GLU A 220 -5.64 14.19 -2.38
CA GLU A 220 -4.46 14.71 -3.07
C GLU A 220 -3.53 13.57 -3.51
N VAL A 221 -3.20 12.67 -2.60
CA VAL A 221 -2.33 11.52 -2.85
C VAL A 221 -2.90 10.59 -3.92
N ARG A 222 -4.22 10.35 -3.91
CA ARG A 222 -4.87 9.54 -4.95
C ARG A 222 -4.88 10.24 -6.29
N SER A 223 -5.11 11.56 -6.32
CA SER A 223 -5.01 12.36 -7.53
C SER A 223 -3.61 12.33 -8.14
N ASP A 224 -2.58 12.18 -7.31
CA ASP A 224 -1.18 12.03 -7.71
C ASP A 224 -0.82 10.59 -8.16
N GLY A 225 -1.78 9.69 -8.26
CA GLY A 225 -1.56 8.34 -8.77
C GLY A 225 -1.02 7.34 -7.73
N VAL A 226 -1.29 7.57 -6.45
CA VAL A 226 -0.97 6.64 -5.36
C VAL A 226 -2.25 6.09 -4.76
N ALA A 227 -2.44 4.77 -4.81
CA ALA A 227 -3.56 4.11 -4.14
C ALA A 227 -3.46 4.29 -2.62
N CYS A 228 -4.59 4.42 -1.95
CA CYS A 228 -4.63 4.53 -0.49
C CYS A 228 -5.53 3.46 0.10
N LEU A 229 -5.02 2.74 1.09
CA LEU A 229 -5.76 1.79 1.91
C LEU A 229 -5.50 2.11 3.38
N CYS A 230 -6.57 2.32 4.14
CA CYS A 230 -6.48 2.65 5.55
C CYS A 230 -7.05 1.50 6.39
N LEU A 231 -6.25 0.96 7.31
CA LEU A 231 -6.67 -0.10 8.22
C LEU A 231 -6.61 0.39 9.66
N SER A 232 -7.74 0.32 10.34
CA SER A 232 -7.83 0.54 11.79
C SER A 232 -7.82 -0.82 12.48
N ILE A 233 -6.75 -1.13 13.19
CA ILE A 233 -6.53 -2.43 13.83
C ILE A 233 -6.36 -2.22 15.33
N GLY A 234 -7.10 -2.99 16.12
CA GLY A 234 -7.07 -2.95 17.58
C GLY A 234 -7.82 -1.76 18.22
N ALA A 235 -8.29 -0.81 17.42
CA ALA A 235 -9.02 0.35 17.92
C ALA A 235 -10.54 0.11 17.91
N SER A 236 -11.23 0.72 18.86
CA SER A 236 -12.69 0.70 18.97
C SER A 236 -13.38 1.87 18.24
N THR A 237 -12.71 2.44 17.25
CA THR A 237 -13.20 3.63 16.53
C THR A 237 -14.47 3.33 15.76
N PRO A 238 -15.55 4.11 15.95
CA PRO A 238 -16.80 3.91 15.23
C PRO A 238 -16.61 4.05 13.71
N PRO A 239 -17.31 3.25 12.89
CA PRO A 239 -17.21 3.30 11.42
C PRO A 239 -17.47 4.68 10.84
N ASP A 240 -18.41 5.44 11.40
CA ASP A 240 -18.73 6.80 10.96
C ASP A 240 -17.56 7.77 11.16
N ALA A 241 -16.79 7.59 12.23
CA ALA A 241 -15.60 8.39 12.49
C ALA A 241 -14.48 8.07 11.46
N LEU A 242 -14.28 6.78 11.19
CA LEU A 242 -13.34 6.34 10.16
C LEU A 242 -13.72 6.89 8.78
N HIS A 243 -15.02 6.89 8.44
CA HIS A 243 -15.49 7.43 7.18
C HIS A 243 -15.26 8.94 7.06
N ARG A 244 -15.40 9.71 8.17
CA ARG A 244 -15.11 11.16 8.14
C ARG A 244 -13.63 11.44 7.90
N VAL A 245 -12.73 10.61 8.45
CA VAL A 245 -11.28 10.78 8.32
C VAL A 245 -10.78 10.26 6.98
N PHE A 246 -11.17 9.03 6.61
CA PHE A 246 -10.65 8.37 5.41
C PHE A 246 -11.46 8.67 4.15
N GLY A 247 -12.69 9.16 4.32
CA GLY A 247 -13.55 9.57 3.21
C GLY A 247 -13.85 8.41 2.26
N SER A 248 -13.69 8.67 0.97
CA SER A 248 -13.87 7.68 -0.09
C SER A 248 -12.63 6.81 -0.34
N ALA A 249 -11.54 6.97 0.45
CA ALA A 249 -10.43 6.04 0.38
C ALA A 249 -10.86 4.65 0.92
N SER A 250 -10.37 3.58 0.29
CA SER A 250 -10.62 2.23 0.78
C SER A 250 -10.16 2.10 2.23
N HIS A 251 -11.05 1.70 3.11
CA HIS A 251 -10.73 1.51 4.52
C HIS A 251 -11.46 0.32 5.14
N ALA A 252 -10.87 -0.25 6.17
CA ALA A 252 -11.46 -1.33 6.96
C ALA A 252 -10.99 -1.25 8.41
N HIS A 253 -11.77 -1.86 9.31
CA HIS A 253 -11.42 -1.99 10.71
C HIS A 253 -11.56 -3.44 11.19
N GLY A 254 -10.78 -3.81 12.19
CA GLY A 254 -10.83 -5.11 12.84
C GLY A 254 -10.02 -5.09 14.12
N THR A 255 -10.29 -6.03 15.02
CA THR A 255 -9.56 -6.16 16.29
C THR A 255 -8.13 -6.63 16.00
N VAL A 256 -8.00 -7.60 15.10
CA VAL A 256 -6.70 -8.16 14.67
C VAL A 256 -6.66 -8.26 13.14
N LEU A 257 -5.45 -8.30 12.58
CA LEU A 257 -5.27 -8.39 11.12
C LEU A 257 -5.95 -9.62 10.51
N SER A 258 -5.96 -10.75 11.20
CA SER A 258 -6.56 -12.00 10.70
C SER A 258 -8.07 -11.91 10.42
N GLU A 259 -8.78 -10.98 11.05
CA GLU A 259 -10.19 -10.70 10.73
C GLU A 259 -10.35 -10.04 9.35
N LEU A 260 -9.36 -9.28 8.92
CA LEU A 260 -9.34 -8.60 7.63
C LEU A 260 -8.75 -9.46 6.51
N SER A 261 -7.95 -10.46 6.85
CA SER A 261 -7.25 -11.32 5.88
C SER A 261 -8.16 -11.97 4.83
N PRO A 262 -9.42 -12.40 5.15
CA PRO A 262 -10.35 -12.94 4.15
C PRO A 262 -10.78 -11.94 3.07
N LYS A 263 -10.73 -10.64 3.34
CA LYS A 263 -11.17 -9.55 2.45
C LYS A 263 -10.01 -8.72 1.89
N MET A 264 -8.77 -9.08 2.22
CA MET A 264 -7.60 -8.24 1.93
C MET A 264 -7.38 -8.06 0.42
N ASP A 265 -7.65 -9.08 -0.39
CA ASP A 265 -7.60 -8.98 -1.85
C ASP A 265 -8.63 -7.96 -2.39
N GLU A 266 -9.85 -7.96 -1.86
CA GLU A 266 -10.89 -7.00 -2.24
C GLU A 266 -10.50 -5.58 -1.85
N LEU A 267 -9.96 -5.37 -0.64
CA LEU A 267 -9.53 -4.07 -0.15
C LEU A 267 -8.38 -3.50 -1.01
N PHE A 268 -7.36 -4.31 -1.29
CA PHE A 268 -6.26 -3.90 -2.16
C PHE A 268 -6.72 -3.60 -3.58
N LEU A 269 -7.55 -4.48 -4.17
CA LEU A 269 -8.10 -4.26 -5.51
C LEU A 269 -8.99 -3.03 -5.56
N GLY A 270 -9.80 -2.78 -4.51
CA GLY A 270 -10.60 -1.57 -4.37
C GLY A 270 -9.72 -0.32 -4.45
N ALA A 271 -8.70 -0.24 -3.60
CA ALA A 271 -7.76 0.87 -3.56
C ALA A 271 -7.05 1.09 -4.91
N LEU A 272 -6.59 0.02 -5.56
CA LEU A 272 -5.90 0.11 -6.86
C LEU A 272 -6.85 0.50 -8.01
N ARG A 273 -8.11 0.06 -7.98
CA ARG A 273 -9.12 0.42 -8.99
C ARG A 273 -9.54 1.88 -8.92
N GLU A 274 -9.59 2.46 -7.73
CA GLU A 274 -9.90 3.88 -7.54
C GLU A 274 -8.92 4.77 -8.30
N LEU A 275 -7.65 4.37 -8.44
CA LEU A 275 -6.66 5.07 -9.26
C LEU A 275 -7.01 5.06 -10.75
N ALA A 276 -7.49 3.92 -11.26
CA ALA A 276 -7.81 3.77 -12.67
C ALA A 276 -8.99 4.67 -13.10
N VAL A 277 -9.87 4.99 -12.17
CA VAL A 277 -11.02 5.91 -12.38
C VAL A 277 -10.59 7.37 -12.27
N SER A 278 -9.60 7.66 -11.43
CA SER A 278 -9.15 9.04 -11.14
C SER A 278 -8.17 9.61 -12.18
N GLN A 279 -7.58 8.76 -13.03
CA GLN A 279 -6.74 9.23 -14.14
C GLN A 279 -7.65 9.59 -15.33
N PRO A 280 -7.78 10.89 -15.73
CA PRO A 280 -8.42 11.22 -17.01
C PRO A 280 -7.60 10.52 -18.08
N ARG A 281 -8.29 9.77 -18.95
CA ARG A 281 -7.70 9.26 -20.19
C ARG A 281 -7.07 10.46 -20.90
N LEU A 282 -5.77 10.58 -20.83
CA LEU A 282 -5.02 11.43 -21.75
C LEU A 282 -5.37 10.92 -23.13
N ALA A 283 -6.18 11.71 -23.79
CA ALA A 283 -6.71 11.45 -25.09
C ALA A 283 -5.58 11.11 -26.05
N ALA A 284 -5.78 10.06 -26.80
CA ALA A 284 -5.13 9.83 -28.07
C ALA A 284 -5.55 10.97 -29.04
N GLU A 285 -4.94 12.14 -28.87
CA GLU A 285 -4.92 13.22 -29.87
C GLU A 285 -3.49 13.32 -30.40
N GLY A 286 -3.28 12.71 -31.53
CA GLY A 286 -2.00 12.76 -32.24
C GLY A 286 -2.02 11.96 -33.52
N GLY A 287 -2.99 12.25 -34.38
CA GLY A 287 -3.02 11.60 -35.69
C GLY A 287 -3.91 12.37 -36.64
N GLY A 288 -3.43 13.47 -37.16
CA GLY A 288 -4.15 14.19 -38.20
C GLY A 288 -3.38 15.43 -38.67
N GLY A 289 -2.52 15.28 -39.65
CA GLY A 289 -1.81 16.38 -40.28
C GLY A 289 -0.81 15.86 -41.31
#